data_efb021468191bf8fc8a20625f1afab40
#
_entry.id   efb021468191bf8fc8a20625f1afab40
#
_cell.length_a   1.000
_cell.length_b   1.000
_cell.length_c   1.000
_cell.angle_alpha   90.00
_cell.angle_beta   90.00
_cell.angle_gamma   90.00
#
_symmetry.space_group_name_H-M   'P 1'
#
loop_
_entity.id
_entity.type
_entity.pdbx_description
1 polymer ?
#
loop_
_entity_poly.entity_id
_entity_poly.type
_entity_poly.pdbx_seq_one_letter_code
_entity_poly.pdbx_strand_id
1 'polypeptide(L)'
;MLAGPATAQLGGSLTLSSQARLRGQPIGDHRPVAELELVHDAAGGFYIGGSATLVATRDEGVKPLSFRQYAGFARHLSPATAIDVGMVHSGYTSYSGIAGGGSYTEAYVGMTGRHLSGRLYFSPGYFRKDEPTLYAELNGDLDLAPDWSLVAHAGRLTHLKAHADRGDRDATDWRIGLRRHLGPVDLDAAWTGHAQDRAAYGAGDRSDGALVIALSCAF
;
A
#
# COMPACT_ATOMS: atom_id res chain seq x y z
N MET A 1 -18.52 -7.18 31.06
CA MET A 1 -17.24 -7.86 30.81
C MET A 1 -16.17 -6.80 30.83
N LEU A 2 -15.24 -6.83 31.78
CA LEU A 2 -14.08 -5.95 31.82
C LEU A 2 -13.16 -6.37 30.67
N ALA A 3 -12.88 -5.46 29.74
CA ALA A 3 -11.86 -5.68 28.73
C ALA A 3 -10.53 -5.92 29.47
N GLY A 4 -9.92 -7.09 29.26
CA GLY A 4 -8.59 -7.37 29.78
C GLY A 4 -7.59 -6.34 29.23
N PRO A 5 -6.45 -6.14 29.92
CA PRO A 5 -5.42 -5.24 29.45
C PRO A 5 -4.96 -5.74 28.06
N ALA A 6 -4.95 -4.84 27.07
CA ALA A 6 -4.33 -5.12 25.78
C ALA A 6 -2.85 -5.41 26.02
N THR A 7 -2.43 -6.64 25.79
CA THR A 7 -1.02 -7.04 25.87
C THR A 7 -0.30 -6.58 24.60
N ALA A 8 0.93 -6.14 24.73
CA ALA A 8 1.79 -5.87 23.58
C ALA A 8 1.91 -7.13 22.73
N GLN A 9 1.72 -7.00 21.41
CA GLN A 9 1.72 -8.12 20.49
C GLN A 9 2.66 -7.85 19.32
N LEU A 10 3.45 -8.85 18.95
CA LEU A 10 4.25 -8.84 17.74
C LEU A 10 3.51 -9.67 16.69
N GLY A 11 3.27 -9.09 15.55
CA GLY A 11 2.71 -9.76 14.38
C GLY A 11 3.63 -9.63 13.18
N GLY A 12 3.45 -10.50 12.20
CA GLY A 12 4.19 -10.44 10.96
C GLY A 12 3.42 -11.07 9.81
N SER A 13 3.85 -10.74 8.59
CA SER A 13 3.35 -11.39 7.38
C SER A 13 4.47 -11.56 6.35
N LEU A 14 4.37 -12.64 5.57
CA LEU A 14 5.19 -12.87 4.39
C LEU A 14 4.27 -12.93 3.17
N THR A 15 4.56 -12.12 2.16
CA THR A 15 3.79 -12.08 0.91
C THR A 15 4.71 -12.34 -0.28
N LEU A 16 4.33 -13.28 -1.12
CA LEU A 16 4.94 -13.52 -2.43
C LEU A 16 3.99 -13.01 -3.51
N SER A 17 4.45 -12.18 -4.42
CA SER A 17 3.61 -11.57 -5.44
C SER A 17 4.22 -11.67 -6.84
N SER A 18 3.39 -11.79 -7.86
CA SER A 18 3.87 -11.82 -9.26
C SER A 18 4.56 -10.53 -9.68
N GLN A 19 4.21 -9.39 -9.04
CA GLN A 19 4.84 -8.08 -9.21
C GLN A 19 4.47 -7.15 -8.05
N ALA A 20 5.31 -6.15 -7.79
CA ALA A 20 5.00 -5.06 -6.87
C ALA A 20 4.37 -3.87 -7.60
N ARG A 21 3.51 -3.14 -6.88
CA ARG A 21 2.91 -1.89 -7.38
C ARG A 21 2.91 -0.81 -6.29
N LEU A 22 3.18 0.41 -6.71
CA LEU A 22 3.04 1.61 -5.91
C LEU A 22 1.91 2.45 -6.48
N ARG A 23 0.80 2.57 -5.76
CA ARG A 23 -0.38 3.33 -6.21
C ARG A 23 -0.78 2.96 -7.64
N GLY A 24 -0.95 1.65 -7.87
CA GLY A 24 -1.29 1.09 -9.17
C GLY A 24 -0.17 1.03 -10.20
N GLN A 25 0.91 1.81 -10.06
CA GLN A 25 2.06 1.78 -10.97
C GLN A 25 2.95 0.58 -10.69
N PRO A 26 3.36 -0.18 -11.71
CA PRO A 26 4.29 -1.28 -11.53
C PRO A 26 5.66 -0.75 -11.08
N ILE A 27 6.25 -1.41 -10.09
CA ILE A 27 7.62 -1.21 -9.66
C ILE A 27 8.38 -2.54 -9.73
N GLY A 28 9.71 -2.50 -9.91
CA GLY A 28 10.51 -3.73 -10.02
C GLY A 28 10.33 -4.49 -11.35
N ASP A 29 9.95 -3.76 -12.40
CA ASP A 29 10.00 -4.26 -13.79
C ASP A 29 9.10 -5.48 -14.05
N HIS A 30 7.90 -5.50 -13.43
CA HIS A 30 6.93 -6.60 -13.49
C HIS A 30 7.47 -7.96 -13.05
N ARG A 31 8.44 -7.97 -12.13
CA ARG A 31 9.09 -9.19 -11.65
C ARG A 31 8.49 -9.67 -10.33
N PRO A 32 8.59 -10.96 -10.03
CA PRO A 32 8.17 -11.50 -8.76
C PRO A 32 8.90 -10.85 -7.59
N VAL A 33 8.15 -10.63 -6.52
CA VAL A 33 8.65 -10.01 -5.29
C VAL A 33 8.27 -10.83 -4.07
N ALA A 34 9.07 -10.69 -3.01
CA ALA A 34 8.76 -11.17 -1.68
C ALA A 34 8.79 -9.98 -0.71
N GLU A 35 7.76 -9.83 0.10
CA GLU A 35 7.67 -8.82 1.15
C GLU A 35 7.54 -9.47 2.52
N LEU A 36 8.37 -9.05 3.45
CA LEU A 36 8.25 -9.36 4.87
C LEU A 36 7.82 -8.10 5.60
N GLU A 37 6.74 -8.17 6.36
CA GLU A 37 6.27 -7.12 7.25
C GLU A 37 6.30 -7.58 8.71
N LEU A 38 6.68 -6.69 9.62
CA LEU A 38 6.64 -6.89 11.06
C LEU A 38 5.98 -5.68 11.71
N VAL A 39 5.10 -5.92 12.68
CA VAL A 39 4.41 -4.88 13.45
C VAL A 39 4.43 -5.23 14.92
N HIS A 40 4.64 -4.23 15.75
CA HIS A 40 4.52 -4.30 17.19
C HIS A 40 3.41 -3.37 17.66
N ASP A 41 2.35 -3.96 18.23
CA ASP A 41 1.25 -3.25 18.85
C ASP A 41 1.50 -3.14 20.35
N ALA A 42 1.60 -1.91 20.86
CA ALA A 42 1.79 -1.65 22.29
C ALA A 42 0.44 -1.51 23.00
N ALA A 43 0.42 -1.85 24.27
CA ALA A 43 -0.72 -1.55 25.13
C ALA A 43 -1.02 -0.03 25.11
N GLY A 44 -2.29 0.34 24.85
CA GLY A 44 -2.69 1.75 24.79
C GLY A 44 -2.88 2.28 23.37
N GLY A 45 -2.66 1.46 22.34
CA GLY A 45 -3.00 1.79 20.95
C GLY A 45 -1.84 2.34 20.12
N PHE A 46 -0.66 2.50 20.68
CA PHE A 46 0.55 2.81 19.89
C PHE A 46 1.02 1.58 19.11
N TYR A 47 1.45 1.79 17.88
CA TYR A 47 2.07 0.76 17.06
C TYR A 47 3.29 1.28 16.31
N ILE A 48 4.19 0.38 16.02
CA ILE A 48 5.36 0.62 15.16
C ILE A 48 5.58 -0.62 14.30
N GLY A 49 5.95 -0.42 13.06
CA GLY A 49 6.21 -1.52 12.15
C GLY A 49 7.04 -1.13 10.96
N GLY A 50 7.28 -2.11 10.11
CA GLY A 50 7.97 -1.90 8.86
C GLY A 50 7.94 -3.12 7.96
N SER A 51 8.18 -2.89 6.67
CA SER A 51 8.34 -3.95 5.70
C SER A 51 9.57 -3.77 4.83
N ALA A 52 10.05 -4.87 4.28
CA ALA A 52 11.11 -4.93 3.29
C ALA A 52 10.65 -5.80 2.13
N THR A 53 10.78 -5.27 0.90
CA THR A 53 10.44 -5.98 -0.33
C THR A 53 11.70 -6.30 -1.10
N LEU A 54 11.81 -7.54 -1.55
CA LEU A 54 12.86 -8.04 -2.42
C LEU A 54 12.28 -8.35 -3.80
N VAL A 55 13.07 -8.15 -4.84
CA VAL A 55 12.70 -8.46 -6.23
C VAL A 55 13.64 -9.51 -6.82
N ALA A 56 13.10 -10.46 -7.56
CA ALA A 56 13.86 -11.44 -8.31
C ALA A 56 14.31 -10.81 -9.65
N THR A 57 15.60 -10.50 -9.79
CA THR A 57 16.17 -9.98 -11.05
C THR A 57 16.58 -11.12 -11.96
N ARG A 58 16.74 -10.87 -13.27
CA ARG A 58 17.13 -11.92 -14.24
C ARG A 58 18.59 -12.32 -14.09
N ASP A 59 19.46 -11.32 -13.92
CA ASP A 59 20.90 -11.52 -14.05
C ASP A 59 21.66 -11.35 -12.74
N GLU A 60 21.04 -10.67 -11.75
CA GLU A 60 21.71 -10.31 -10.50
C GLU A 60 21.15 -11.02 -9.25
N GLY A 61 20.23 -11.98 -9.45
CA GLY A 61 19.58 -12.70 -8.37
C GLY A 61 18.55 -11.85 -7.60
N VAL A 62 18.41 -12.06 -6.31
CA VAL A 62 17.45 -11.33 -5.45
C VAL A 62 18.06 -10.03 -4.97
N LYS A 63 17.34 -8.91 -5.14
CA LYS A 63 17.78 -7.57 -4.77
C LYS A 63 16.74 -6.85 -3.90
N PRO A 64 17.16 -5.93 -3.02
CA PRO A 64 16.21 -5.09 -2.30
C PRO A 64 15.49 -4.14 -3.28
N LEU A 65 14.17 -4.11 -3.19
CA LEU A 65 13.30 -3.23 -4.00
C LEU A 65 12.89 -1.98 -3.23
N SER A 66 12.32 -2.18 -2.04
CA SER A 66 11.81 -1.10 -1.20
C SER A 66 11.82 -1.48 0.27
N PHE A 67 11.70 -0.47 1.12
CA PHE A 67 11.44 -0.61 2.55
C PHE A 67 10.40 0.42 2.99
N ARG A 68 9.64 0.08 4.02
CA ARG A 68 8.70 0.99 4.70
C ARG A 68 8.92 0.89 6.20
N GLN A 69 8.75 2.02 6.88
CA GLN A 69 8.77 2.12 8.34
C GLN A 69 7.60 3.02 8.72
N TYR A 70 6.84 2.61 9.71
CA TYR A 70 5.69 3.38 10.15
C TYR A 70 5.52 3.31 11.66
N ALA A 71 4.92 4.36 12.20
CA ALA A 71 4.49 4.41 13.60
C ALA A 71 3.21 5.22 13.70
N GLY A 72 2.35 4.86 14.65
CA GLY A 72 1.08 5.54 14.80
C GLY A 72 0.37 5.20 16.10
N PHE A 73 -0.85 5.72 16.17
CA PHE A 73 -1.76 5.49 17.27
C PHE A 73 -3.15 5.14 16.71
N ALA A 74 -3.68 4.00 17.14
CA ALA A 74 -5.00 3.53 16.76
C ALA A 74 -5.92 3.45 17.98
N ARG A 75 -7.21 3.77 17.77
CA ARG A 75 -8.23 3.71 18.81
C ARG A 75 -9.54 3.19 18.25
N HIS A 76 -10.14 2.23 18.94
CA HIS A 76 -11.51 1.80 18.66
C HIS A 76 -12.50 2.88 19.09
N LEU A 77 -13.38 3.29 18.19
CA LEU A 77 -14.54 4.16 18.45
C LEU A 77 -15.77 3.30 18.78
N SER A 78 -15.84 2.10 18.21
CA SER A 78 -16.87 1.11 18.44
C SER A 78 -16.29 -0.31 18.24
N PRO A 79 -17.02 -1.40 18.56
CA PRO A 79 -16.56 -2.77 18.26
C PRO A 79 -16.24 -3.03 16.78
N ALA A 80 -16.80 -2.23 15.87
CA ALA A 80 -16.65 -2.41 14.43
C ALA A 80 -15.88 -1.27 13.75
N THR A 81 -15.45 -0.24 14.48
CA THR A 81 -14.81 0.94 13.87
C THR A 81 -13.61 1.37 14.68
N ALA A 82 -12.49 1.55 14.02
CA ALA A 82 -11.26 2.13 14.57
C ALA A 82 -10.83 3.35 13.75
N ILE A 83 -10.18 4.29 14.41
CA ILE A 83 -9.44 5.38 13.77
C ILE A 83 -7.96 5.19 14.04
N ASP A 84 -7.12 5.62 13.11
CA ASP A 84 -5.68 5.64 13.28
C ASP A 84 -5.06 6.91 12.70
N VAL A 85 -3.98 7.34 13.33
CA VAL A 85 -3.13 8.44 12.86
C VAL A 85 -1.68 8.03 12.98
N GLY A 86 -0.86 8.45 12.03
CA GLY A 86 0.54 8.06 12.09
C GLY A 86 1.39 8.69 11.00
N MET A 87 2.61 8.18 10.90
CA MET A 87 3.57 8.57 9.88
C MET A 87 4.14 7.30 9.23
N VAL A 88 4.44 7.39 7.94
CA VAL A 88 5.13 6.35 7.19
C VAL A 88 6.28 6.95 6.40
N HIS A 89 7.43 6.31 6.45
CA HIS A 89 8.56 6.58 5.58
C HIS A 89 8.75 5.42 4.62
N SER A 90 8.80 5.72 3.31
CA SER A 90 8.97 4.73 2.25
C SER A 90 10.23 5.05 1.45
N GLY A 91 11.07 4.04 1.25
CA GLY A 91 12.28 4.15 0.45
C GLY A 91 12.34 3.08 -0.64
N TYR A 92 12.87 3.47 -1.78
CA TYR A 92 12.94 2.65 -3.00
C TYR A 92 14.36 2.66 -3.54
N THR A 93 14.84 1.51 -3.96
CA THR A 93 16.16 1.36 -4.56
C THR A 93 16.10 1.62 -6.08
N SER A 94 17.23 1.61 -6.74
CA SER A 94 17.32 1.70 -8.21
C SER A 94 16.60 0.55 -8.95
N TYR A 95 16.40 -0.59 -8.29
CA TYR A 95 15.67 -1.74 -8.84
C TYR A 95 14.15 -1.53 -8.90
N SER A 96 13.64 -0.46 -8.29
CA SER A 96 12.20 -0.14 -8.33
C SER A 96 11.72 0.44 -9.65
N GLY A 97 12.63 0.85 -10.54
CA GLY A 97 12.29 1.64 -11.73
C GLY A 97 12.03 3.12 -11.48
N ILE A 98 12.02 3.54 -10.20
CA ILE A 98 12.00 4.95 -9.82
C ILE A 98 13.39 5.51 -10.07
N ALA A 99 13.50 6.55 -10.89
CA ALA A 99 14.77 7.09 -11.38
C ALA A 99 15.76 7.36 -10.23
N GLY A 100 16.85 6.59 -10.18
CA GLY A 100 17.89 6.68 -9.15
C GLY A 100 17.51 6.18 -7.77
N GLY A 101 16.32 5.59 -7.60
CA GLY A 101 15.71 5.34 -6.30
C GLY A 101 15.07 6.61 -5.73
N GLY A 102 14.53 6.52 -4.52
CA GLY A 102 13.93 7.68 -3.86
C GLY A 102 13.25 7.34 -2.56
N SER A 103 12.91 8.35 -1.79
CA SER A 103 12.15 8.17 -0.56
C SER A 103 11.22 9.35 -0.31
N TYR A 104 10.19 9.11 0.48
CA TYR A 104 9.28 10.15 0.96
C TYR A 104 8.69 9.76 2.31
N THR A 105 8.19 10.77 3.01
CA THR A 105 7.49 10.59 4.29
C THR A 105 6.08 11.15 4.17
N GLU A 106 5.12 10.44 4.74
CA GLU A 106 3.72 10.85 4.79
C GLU A 106 3.19 10.79 6.21
N ALA A 107 2.43 11.81 6.60
CA ALA A 107 1.52 11.72 7.73
C ALA A 107 0.17 11.19 7.22
N TYR A 108 -0.55 10.43 8.04
CA TYR A 108 -1.86 9.91 7.64
C TYR A 108 -2.87 9.93 8.77
N VAL A 109 -4.13 9.95 8.37
CA VAL A 109 -5.28 9.66 9.20
C VAL A 109 -6.14 8.62 8.49
N GLY A 110 -6.62 7.64 9.24
CA GLY A 110 -7.42 6.53 8.70
C GLY A 110 -8.63 6.21 9.55
N MET A 111 -9.55 5.53 8.92
CA MET A 111 -10.70 4.91 9.58
C MET A 111 -10.92 3.52 8.99
N THR A 112 -11.07 2.53 9.86
CA THR A 112 -11.33 1.14 9.48
C THR A 112 -12.66 0.72 10.05
N GLY A 113 -13.56 0.27 9.19
CA GLY A 113 -14.81 -0.37 9.53
C GLY A 113 -14.74 -1.90 9.29
N ARG A 114 -15.90 -2.57 9.31
CA ARG A 114 -15.97 -4.02 9.15
C ARG A 114 -15.57 -4.49 7.75
N HIS A 115 -16.05 -3.81 6.71
CA HIS A 115 -15.86 -4.19 5.30
C HIS A 115 -15.23 -3.09 4.47
N LEU A 116 -15.03 -1.91 5.05
CA LEU A 116 -14.54 -0.73 4.36
C LEU A 116 -13.52 -0.02 5.24
N SER A 117 -12.39 0.37 4.65
CA SER A 117 -11.43 1.27 5.29
C SER A 117 -11.04 2.39 4.34
N GLY A 118 -10.73 3.55 4.90
CA GLY A 118 -10.23 4.68 4.14
C GLY A 118 -9.08 5.35 4.85
N ARG A 119 -8.15 5.90 4.08
CA ARG A 119 -6.99 6.60 4.63
C ARG A 119 -6.62 7.80 3.77
N LEU A 120 -6.21 8.87 4.41
CA LEU A 120 -5.74 10.08 3.77
C LEU A 120 -4.29 10.31 4.18
N TYR A 121 -3.39 10.47 3.22
CA TYR A 121 -1.97 10.68 3.41
C TYR A 121 -1.58 12.06 2.88
N PHE A 122 -0.75 12.74 3.63
CA PHE A 122 -0.11 13.99 3.23
C PHE A 122 1.41 13.82 3.22
N SER A 123 2.05 14.09 2.09
CA SER A 123 3.50 14.20 1.97
C SER A 123 3.91 15.64 1.69
N PRO A 124 4.84 16.24 2.44
CA PRO A 124 5.39 17.55 2.11
C PRO A 124 6.36 17.51 0.93
N GLY A 125 6.86 16.32 0.57
CA GLY A 125 7.83 16.11 -0.51
C GLY A 125 7.76 14.68 -1.02
N TYR A 126 6.91 14.44 -2.02
CA TYR A 126 6.71 13.12 -2.62
C TYR A 126 7.77 12.85 -3.68
N PHE A 127 8.76 12.02 -3.35
CA PHE A 127 9.96 11.72 -4.14
C PHE A 127 10.86 12.91 -4.48
N ARG A 128 10.37 14.13 -4.36
CA ARG A 128 11.10 15.36 -4.64
C ARG A 128 10.85 16.40 -3.55
N LYS A 129 11.84 17.19 -3.28
CA LYS A 129 11.72 18.33 -2.36
C LYS A 129 10.71 19.33 -2.91
N ASP A 130 9.88 19.89 -2.04
CA ASP A 130 8.87 20.91 -2.35
C ASP A 130 7.74 20.44 -3.30
N GLU A 131 7.49 19.12 -3.36
CA GLU A 131 6.34 18.53 -4.04
C GLU A 131 5.31 17.96 -3.04
N PRO A 132 4.48 18.81 -2.44
CA PRO A 132 3.46 18.34 -1.52
C PRO A 132 2.34 17.62 -2.27
N THR A 133 1.96 16.46 -1.73
CA THR A 133 0.88 15.64 -2.29
C THR A 133 -0.13 15.24 -1.23
N LEU A 134 -1.35 14.99 -1.69
CA LEU A 134 -2.40 14.35 -0.94
C LEU A 134 -2.78 13.04 -1.65
N TYR A 135 -2.79 11.94 -0.91
CA TYR A 135 -3.28 10.66 -1.42
C TYR A 135 -4.44 10.18 -0.57
N ALA A 136 -5.58 9.95 -1.20
CA ALA A 136 -6.76 9.38 -0.57
C ALA A 136 -6.97 7.97 -1.09
N GLU A 137 -7.23 7.02 -0.20
CA GLU A 137 -7.54 5.64 -0.58
C GLU A 137 -8.77 5.10 0.14
N LEU A 138 -9.44 4.18 -0.53
CA LEU A 138 -10.56 3.42 -0.03
C LEU A 138 -10.32 1.94 -0.33
N ASN A 139 -10.48 1.09 0.68
CA ASN A 139 -10.30 -0.36 0.55
C ASN A 139 -11.57 -1.07 1.03
N GLY A 140 -12.00 -2.05 0.27
CA GLY A 140 -13.15 -2.92 0.60
C GLY A 140 -12.74 -4.38 0.67
N ASP A 141 -13.32 -5.11 1.63
CA ASP A 141 -13.21 -6.56 1.76
C ASP A 141 -14.60 -7.10 2.13
N LEU A 142 -15.17 -7.91 1.25
CA LEU A 142 -16.52 -8.44 1.40
C LEU A 142 -16.52 -9.95 1.30
N ASP A 143 -16.96 -10.64 2.35
CA ASP A 143 -17.15 -12.09 2.35
C ASP A 143 -18.24 -12.48 1.37
N LEU A 144 -17.89 -13.29 0.35
CA LEU A 144 -18.82 -13.79 -0.66
C LEU A 144 -19.35 -15.19 -0.31
N ALA A 145 -18.48 -16.03 0.23
CA ALA A 145 -18.76 -17.42 0.62
C ALA A 145 -17.74 -17.84 1.69
N PRO A 146 -17.91 -19.00 2.34
CA PRO A 146 -16.86 -19.57 3.16
C PRO A 146 -15.53 -19.60 2.39
N ASP A 147 -14.47 -19.09 2.99
CA ASP A 147 -13.12 -19.02 2.42
C ASP A 147 -12.94 -18.12 1.18
N TRP A 148 -13.96 -17.34 0.78
CA TRP A 148 -13.87 -16.43 -0.36
C TRP A 148 -14.27 -15.01 -0.04
N SER A 149 -13.43 -14.05 -0.35
CA SER A 149 -13.71 -12.60 -0.24
C SER A 149 -13.51 -11.89 -1.57
N LEU A 150 -14.32 -10.87 -1.81
CA LEU A 150 -14.09 -9.86 -2.83
C LEU A 150 -13.24 -8.75 -2.21
N VAL A 151 -12.11 -8.44 -2.82
CA VAL A 151 -11.24 -7.35 -2.41
C VAL A 151 -11.25 -6.24 -3.46
N ALA A 152 -11.36 -5.00 -3.00
CA ALA A 152 -11.38 -3.83 -3.87
C ALA A 152 -10.53 -2.70 -3.26
N HIS A 153 -9.97 -1.88 -4.12
CA HIS A 153 -9.22 -0.67 -3.76
C HIS A 153 -9.46 0.41 -4.79
N ALA A 154 -9.53 1.65 -4.34
CA ALA A 154 -9.48 2.86 -5.17
C ALA A 154 -8.63 3.91 -4.48
N GLY A 155 -7.75 4.58 -5.22
CA GLY A 155 -6.86 5.62 -4.73
C GLY A 155 -6.81 6.82 -5.65
N ARG A 156 -6.52 8.00 -5.08
CA ARG A 156 -6.31 9.24 -5.82
C ARG A 156 -5.12 9.98 -5.23
N LEU A 157 -4.09 10.20 -6.05
CA LEU A 157 -2.96 11.06 -5.76
C LEU A 157 -3.20 12.43 -6.38
N THR A 158 -3.08 13.48 -5.58
CA THR A 158 -3.22 14.87 -6.02
C THR A 158 -1.97 15.66 -5.63
N HIS A 159 -1.38 16.36 -6.60
CA HIS A 159 -0.28 17.28 -6.37
C HIS A 159 -0.84 18.65 -5.94
N LEU A 160 -0.44 19.12 -4.76
CA LEU A 160 -0.95 20.37 -4.18
C LEU A 160 -0.26 21.63 -4.75
N LYS A 161 0.89 21.43 -5.41
CA LYS A 161 1.58 22.45 -6.20
C LYS A 161 1.82 21.89 -7.60
N ALA A 162 1.06 22.37 -8.56
CA ALA A 162 1.27 22.00 -9.95
C ALA A 162 2.48 22.77 -10.52
N HIS A 163 3.50 22.03 -10.93
CA HIS A 163 4.60 22.58 -11.74
C HIS A 163 4.41 22.06 -13.17
N ALA A 164 3.78 22.86 -14.01
CA ALA A 164 3.43 22.50 -15.41
C ALA A 164 4.64 21.97 -16.21
N ASP A 165 5.83 22.48 -15.91
CA ASP A 165 7.11 22.16 -16.58
C ASP A 165 7.69 20.82 -16.12
N ARG A 166 7.20 20.22 -15.01
CA ARG A 166 7.77 19.00 -14.42
C ARG A 166 6.98 17.74 -14.72
N GLY A 167 5.84 17.88 -15.39
CA GLY A 167 4.97 16.75 -15.73
C GLY A 167 4.28 16.12 -14.53
N ASP A 168 4.16 16.85 -13.40
CA ASP A 168 3.45 16.41 -12.21
C ASP A 168 1.97 16.26 -12.55
N ARG A 169 1.45 15.05 -12.44
CA ARG A 169 0.07 14.73 -12.81
C ARG A 169 -0.60 14.00 -11.68
N ASP A 170 -1.81 14.40 -11.41
CA ASP A 170 -2.70 13.64 -10.57
C ASP A 170 -2.90 12.24 -11.15
N ALA A 171 -3.02 11.27 -10.28
CA ALA A 171 -3.18 9.88 -10.68
C ALA A 171 -4.29 9.22 -9.87
N THR A 172 -4.99 8.31 -10.52
CA THR A 172 -5.99 7.44 -9.89
C THR A 172 -5.52 6.01 -10.05
N ASP A 173 -5.69 5.22 -9.02
CA ASP A 173 -5.40 3.79 -9.07
C ASP A 173 -6.56 2.97 -8.52
N TRP A 174 -6.59 1.70 -8.91
CA TRP A 174 -7.67 0.80 -8.54
C TRP A 174 -7.20 -0.66 -8.57
N ARG A 175 -7.87 -1.49 -7.77
CA ARG A 175 -7.70 -2.93 -7.74
C ARG A 175 -9.06 -3.57 -7.46
N ILE A 176 -9.36 -4.67 -8.16
CA ILE A 176 -10.49 -5.53 -7.85
C ILE A 176 -10.05 -6.99 -8.01
N GLY A 177 -10.39 -7.84 -7.06
CA GLY A 177 -9.92 -9.21 -7.06
C GLY A 177 -10.69 -10.12 -6.12
N LEU A 178 -10.31 -11.39 -6.17
CA LEU A 178 -10.80 -12.42 -5.28
C LEU A 178 -9.66 -12.89 -4.38
N ARG A 179 -9.98 -13.09 -3.11
CA ARG A 179 -9.13 -13.75 -2.12
C ARG A 179 -9.75 -15.09 -1.76
N ARG A 180 -8.90 -16.10 -1.66
CA ARG A 180 -9.25 -17.40 -1.12
C ARG A 180 -8.41 -17.70 0.11
N HIS A 181 -9.09 -17.99 1.23
CA HIS A 181 -8.46 -18.43 2.47
C HIS A 181 -8.17 -19.93 2.42
N LEU A 182 -6.91 -20.31 2.60
CA LEU A 182 -6.43 -21.70 2.55
C LEU A 182 -5.74 -22.05 3.88
N GLY A 183 -6.50 -22.02 4.98
CA GLY A 183 -5.96 -22.18 6.32
C GLY A 183 -5.10 -20.97 6.72
N PRO A 184 -3.78 -21.11 6.96
CA PRO A 184 -2.93 -19.98 7.34
C PRO A 184 -2.47 -19.12 6.14
N VAL A 185 -2.87 -19.49 4.92
CA VAL A 185 -2.39 -18.86 3.69
C VAL A 185 -3.55 -18.27 2.92
N ASP A 186 -3.38 -17.05 2.44
CA ASP A 186 -4.32 -16.37 1.54
C ASP A 186 -3.76 -16.34 0.11
N LEU A 187 -4.58 -16.74 -0.85
CA LEU A 187 -4.32 -16.61 -2.28
C LEU A 187 -5.18 -15.48 -2.85
N ASP A 188 -4.54 -14.43 -3.34
CA ASP A 188 -5.17 -13.29 -4.00
C ASP A 188 -4.95 -13.33 -5.50
N ALA A 189 -6.00 -13.06 -6.28
CA ALA A 189 -5.92 -12.81 -7.72
C ALA A 189 -6.70 -11.53 -8.04
N ALA A 190 -6.01 -10.46 -8.42
CA ALA A 190 -6.62 -9.15 -8.59
C ALA A 190 -6.20 -8.49 -9.90
N TRP A 191 -7.16 -7.88 -10.59
CA TRP A 191 -6.90 -6.95 -11.66
C TRP A 191 -6.64 -5.57 -11.05
N THR A 192 -5.52 -4.96 -11.42
CA THR A 192 -5.10 -3.66 -10.88
C THR A 192 -4.64 -2.75 -11.99
N GLY A 193 -4.80 -1.46 -11.83
CA GLY A 193 -4.38 -0.48 -12.81
C GLY A 193 -4.22 0.92 -12.21
N HIS A 194 -3.74 1.83 -13.03
CA HIS A 194 -3.65 3.25 -12.72
C HIS A 194 -3.98 4.08 -13.96
N ALA A 195 -4.39 5.31 -13.74
CA ALA A 195 -4.58 6.32 -14.78
C ALA A 195 -4.01 7.65 -14.28
N GLN A 196 -3.30 8.35 -15.16
CA GLN A 196 -2.85 9.72 -14.91
C GLN A 196 -3.78 10.71 -15.62
N ASP A 197 -3.99 11.87 -15.02
CA ASP A 197 -4.80 12.91 -15.63
C ASP A 197 -4.12 13.39 -16.92
N ARG A 198 -4.92 13.57 -17.99
CA ARG A 198 -4.42 14.04 -19.28
C ARG A 198 -3.87 15.45 -19.16
N ALA A 199 -2.67 15.69 -19.66
CA ALA A 199 -2.27 17.05 -20.00
C ALA A 199 -3.24 17.60 -21.08
N ALA A 200 -3.55 18.90 -21.03
CA ALA A 200 -4.54 19.54 -21.90
C ALA A 200 -4.33 19.31 -23.42
N TYR A 201 -3.13 18.86 -23.81
CA TYR A 201 -2.75 18.57 -25.20
C TYR A 201 -1.86 17.32 -25.23
N GLY A 202 -2.44 16.12 -25.35
CA GLY A 202 -1.64 14.91 -25.53
C GLY A 202 -2.44 13.62 -25.41
N ALA A 203 -2.02 12.59 -26.16
CA ALA A 203 -2.60 11.26 -26.07
C ALA A 203 -2.48 10.74 -24.62
N GLY A 204 -3.61 10.38 -24.03
CA GLY A 204 -3.65 9.85 -22.67
C GLY A 204 -2.77 8.61 -22.53
N ASP A 205 -2.05 8.55 -21.45
CA ASP A 205 -1.31 7.36 -21.09
C ASP A 205 -2.30 6.20 -20.89
N ARG A 206 -1.96 5.04 -21.44
CA ARG A 206 -2.83 3.87 -21.31
C ARG A 206 -2.78 3.41 -19.86
N SER A 207 -3.94 3.12 -19.29
CA SER A 207 -3.99 2.43 -18.01
C SER A 207 -3.36 1.05 -18.18
N ASP A 208 -2.16 0.85 -17.63
CA ASP A 208 -1.50 -0.45 -17.61
C ASP A 208 -2.17 -1.34 -16.55
N GLY A 209 -3.33 -1.87 -16.92
CA GLY A 209 -4.01 -2.88 -16.12
C GLY A 209 -3.25 -4.20 -16.19
N ALA A 210 -3.07 -4.86 -15.05
CA ALA A 210 -2.47 -6.19 -14.98
C ALA A 210 -3.15 -7.08 -13.96
N LEU A 211 -3.14 -8.38 -14.23
CA LEU A 211 -3.46 -9.39 -13.23
C LEU A 211 -2.27 -9.56 -12.30
N VAL A 212 -2.50 -9.37 -11.01
CA VAL A 212 -1.52 -9.61 -9.94
C VAL A 212 -2.00 -10.80 -9.12
N ILE A 213 -1.13 -11.78 -8.96
CA ILE A 213 -1.36 -12.94 -8.11
C ILE A 213 -0.43 -12.82 -6.90
N ALA A 214 -0.96 -13.03 -5.71
CA ALA A 214 -0.18 -13.00 -4.48
C ALA A 214 -0.56 -14.15 -3.54
N LEU A 215 0.40 -14.61 -2.78
CA LEU A 215 0.27 -15.60 -1.72
C LEU A 215 0.81 -14.98 -0.44
N SER A 216 0.00 -14.92 0.61
CA SER A 216 0.38 -14.34 1.89
C SER A 216 0.11 -15.28 3.06
N CYS A 217 0.95 -15.17 4.10
CA CYS A 217 0.82 -15.90 5.36
C CYS A 217 1.10 -14.92 6.49
N ALA A 218 0.17 -14.83 7.46
CA ALA A 218 0.36 -14.07 8.70
C ALA A 218 0.79 -14.99 9.85
N PHE A 219 1.60 -14.49 10.78
CA PHE A 219 2.12 -15.23 11.94
C PHE A 219 2.32 -14.33 13.17
#